data_6fda6156fb8523ac4f45b11965f58e55
#
_entry.id   6fda6156fb8523ac4f45b11965f58e55
#
_cell.length_a   1.000
_cell.length_b   1.000
_cell.length_c   1.000
_cell.angle_alpha   90.00
_cell.angle_beta   90.00
_cell.angle_gamma   90.00
#
_symmetry.space_group_name_H-M   'P 1'
#
loop_
_entity.id
_entity.type
_entity.pdbx_description
1 polymer ?
#
loop_
_entity_poly.entity_id
_entity_poly.type
_entity_poly.pdbx_seq_one_letter_code
_entity_poly.pdbx_strand_id
1 'polypeptide(L)'
;MLRTFTLAAATAALLLPGAPLPGAGSGSAEASAGRWTAREAAAFWTPARMASAVPVPDPPAPGGAASGGAASGTAAPGTTTPGALVPGAAAPGAHAAGAAAPGTHVPGAGASAAATPAPPSAPPAPEAPAASAAAAAALPAPAPAASTLPAPLPPAPTPTAAPPSPLPARVLPTGPAGVGQDFDGIPVVGRMFVMKGAGAYFCTASVVSSPGRNMVLSAAHCLLGSDTRQIAFVPQYTRANPRPYGMFPVLRDAAGRSKVWIASRYRTEGAAKAATLDVAFAQVGPDTDGEDVEDVVGGNRLVTGATFNHPKVVLIGHPAPAPRPRVCVNKTTKFTSTDPGSPGSFLRIDCTGYPGGTSGGPFITRFDEDTATGDVVGVIGGWETGGPTADTSYSAYFGAEVRKLYQSAVAGVRAE
;
A
#
# COMPACT_ATOMS: atom_id res chain seq x y z
N MET A 1 -28.63 -70.41 -15.35
CA MET A 1 -29.17 -70.83 -16.66
C MET A 1 -29.40 -69.59 -17.52
N LEU A 2 -29.05 -69.66 -18.73
CA LEU A 2 -29.19 -68.77 -19.91
C LEU A 2 -28.32 -67.53 -19.96
N ARG A 3 -27.32 -67.58 -20.77
CA ARG A 3 -26.53 -66.47 -21.37
C ARG A 3 -27.30 -65.94 -22.57
N THR A 4 -27.26 -64.63 -22.76
CA THR A 4 -27.57 -64.04 -24.07
C THR A 4 -26.45 -63.03 -24.41
N PHE A 5 -25.74 -63.33 -25.50
CA PHE A 5 -24.78 -62.43 -26.13
C PHE A 5 -25.52 -61.53 -27.11
N THR A 6 -25.21 -60.24 -27.12
CA THR A 6 -25.62 -59.38 -28.21
C THR A 6 -24.39 -58.73 -28.84
N LEU A 7 -24.26 -58.95 -30.13
CA LEU A 7 -23.19 -58.46 -31.04
C LEU A 7 -23.39 -56.96 -31.27
N ALA A 8 -22.33 -56.15 -31.15
CA ALA A 8 -22.33 -54.78 -31.58
C ALA A 8 -21.50 -54.66 -32.89
N ALA A 9 -22.13 -54.11 -33.92
CA ALA A 9 -21.53 -53.84 -35.22
C ALA A 9 -20.72 -52.55 -35.16
N ALA A 10 -19.47 -52.60 -35.62
CA ALA A 10 -18.60 -51.46 -35.79
C ALA A 10 -18.81 -50.83 -37.18
N THR A 11 -19.16 -49.54 -37.21
CA THR A 11 -19.14 -48.72 -38.43
C THR A 11 -17.87 -47.87 -38.42
N ALA A 12 -17.00 -48.09 -39.40
CA ALA A 12 -15.80 -47.32 -39.66
C ALA A 12 -16.18 -46.04 -40.42
N ALA A 13 -15.87 -44.87 -39.86
CA ALA A 13 -15.94 -43.59 -40.53
C ALA A 13 -14.54 -43.18 -41.01
N LEU A 14 -14.40 -43.00 -42.32
CA LEU A 14 -13.18 -42.46 -42.93
C LEU A 14 -13.02 -40.97 -42.57
N LEU A 15 -11.90 -40.62 -41.93
CA LEU A 15 -11.47 -39.25 -41.70
C LEU A 15 -10.57 -38.79 -42.86
N LEU A 16 -11.01 -37.77 -43.59
CA LEU A 16 -10.20 -36.96 -44.49
C LEU A 16 -9.38 -35.93 -43.68
N PRO A 17 -8.12 -35.65 -44.02
CA PRO A 17 -7.32 -34.66 -43.35
C PRO A 17 -7.76 -33.24 -43.76
N GLY A 18 -8.38 -32.50 -42.80
CA GLY A 18 -8.68 -31.07 -42.94
C GLY A 18 -7.45 -30.23 -42.59
N ALA A 19 -7.15 -29.25 -43.44
CA ALA A 19 -6.07 -28.29 -43.26
C ALA A 19 -6.28 -27.46 -42.00
N PRO A 20 -5.19 -27.06 -41.29
CA PRO A 20 -5.30 -26.18 -40.12
C PRO A 20 -5.70 -24.76 -40.53
N LEU A 21 -6.81 -24.27 -40.02
CA LEU A 21 -7.18 -22.85 -40.06
C LEU A 21 -6.23 -22.08 -39.10
N PRO A 22 -5.77 -20.87 -39.46
CA PRO A 22 -5.00 -20.02 -38.57
C PRO A 22 -5.89 -19.59 -37.43
N GLY A 23 -5.59 -20.03 -36.21
CA GLY A 23 -6.24 -19.64 -34.99
C GLY A 23 -6.03 -18.14 -34.75
N ALA A 24 -7.11 -17.38 -34.87
CA ALA A 24 -7.17 -15.99 -34.42
C ALA A 24 -6.99 -15.96 -32.90
N GLY A 25 -5.84 -15.52 -32.45
CA GLY A 25 -5.58 -15.15 -31.08
C GLY A 25 -6.35 -13.89 -30.71
N SER A 26 -7.64 -14.02 -30.45
CA SER A 26 -8.51 -12.94 -29.97
C SER A 26 -9.02 -13.31 -28.57
N GLY A 27 -8.17 -13.14 -27.55
CA GLY A 27 -8.58 -13.55 -26.22
C GLY A 27 -7.89 -12.85 -25.07
N SER A 28 -7.45 -11.60 -25.21
CA SER A 28 -6.86 -10.92 -24.04
C SER A 28 -7.15 -9.42 -23.94
N ALA A 29 -7.84 -8.79 -24.87
CA ALA A 29 -8.08 -7.34 -24.84
C ALA A 29 -9.33 -6.91 -24.09
N GLU A 30 -10.36 -7.73 -24.01
CA GLU A 30 -11.63 -7.34 -23.37
C GLU A 30 -11.67 -7.50 -21.85
N ALA A 31 -10.76 -8.26 -21.26
CA ALA A 31 -10.71 -8.44 -19.81
C ALA A 31 -10.03 -7.28 -19.05
N SER A 32 -9.49 -6.27 -19.73
CA SER A 32 -8.75 -5.16 -19.12
C SER A 32 -9.60 -3.94 -18.76
N ALA A 33 -10.83 -3.83 -19.26
CA ALA A 33 -11.71 -2.71 -18.96
C ALA A 33 -12.17 -2.77 -17.50
N GLY A 34 -11.48 -2.04 -16.59
CA GLY A 34 -11.82 -1.91 -15.17
C GLY A 34 -10.79 -2.48 -14.20
N ARG A 35 -9.70 -3.09 -14.66
CA ARG A 35 -8.63 -3.57 -13.78
C ARG A 35 -7.58 -2.48 -13.58
N TRP A 36 -7.26 -2.19 -12.31
CA TRP A 36 -6.11 -1.41 -11.90
C TRP A 36 -4.84 -2.24 -12.12
N THR A 37 -4.16 -2.05 -13.26
CA THR A 37 -3.02 -2.85 -13.71
C THR A 37 -1.69 -2.29 -13.21
N ALA A 38 -0.63 -3.10 -13.23
CA ALA A 38 0.72 -2.64 -12.86
C ALA A 38 1.20 -1.47 -13.73
N ARG A 39 0.89 -1.48 -15.03
CA ARG A 39 1.24 -0.37 -15.94
C ARG A 39 0.51 0.92 -15.56
N GLU A 40 -0.77 0.85 -15.26
CA GLU A 40 -1.56 2.00 -14.81
C GLU A 40 -1.07 2.49 -13.44
N ALA A 41 -0.77 1.58 -12.52
CA ALA A 41 -0.21 1.91 -11.21
C ALA A 41 1.14 2.61 -11.36
N ALA A 42 2.02 2.09 -12.20
CA ALA A 42 3.34 2.69 -12.45
C ALA A 42 3.25 4.07 -13.13
N ALA A 43 2.29 4.26 -14.02
CA ALA A 43 2.04 5.57 -14.64
C ALA A 43 1.46 6.58 -13.64
N PHE A 44 0.59 6.12 -12.74
CA PHE A 44 -0.03 6.97 -11.72
C PHE A 44 0.93 7.29 -10.56
N TRP A 45 1.56 6.29 -9.97
CA TRP A 45 2.52 6.44 -8.87
C TRP A 45 3.93 6.73 -9.40
N THR A 46 4.12 7.89 -10.03
CA THR A 46 5.45 8.34 -10.47
C THR A 46 6.41 8.47 -9.28
N PRO A 47 7.74 8.40 -9.50
CA PRO A 47 8.72 8.64 -8.44
C PRO A 47 8.48 9.95 -7.67
N ALA A 48 8.10 11.03 -8.37
CA ALA A 48 7.79 12.32 -7.75
C ALA A 48 6.55 12.23 -6.84
N ARG A 49 5.45 11.57 -7.30
CA ARG A 49 4.25 11.39 -6.48
C ARG A 49 4.50 10.49 -5.27
N MET A 50 5.26 9.42 -5.43
CA MET A 50 5.66 8.56 -4.32
C MET A 50 6.52 9.30 -3.29
N ALA A 51 7.44 10.15 -3.75
CA ALA A 51 8.29 10.94 -2.88
C ALA A 51 7.53 12.04 -2.12
N SER A 52 6.44 12.57 -2.69
CA SER A 52 5.57 13.59 -2.07
C SER A 52 4.45 13.00 -1.21
N ALA A 53 4.24 11.68 -1.25
CA ALA A 53 3.24 11.03 -0.40
C ALA A 53 3.61 11.20 1.09
N VAL A 54 2.59 11.50 1.91
CA VAL A 54 2.73 11.67 3.36
C VAL A 54 2.16 10.46 4.10
N PRO A 55 2.48 10.26 5.39
CA PRO A 55 1.85 9.20 6.17
C PRO A 55 0.33 9.28 6.14
N VAL A 56 -0.33 8.13 6.14
CA VAL A 56 -1.77 8.08 6.40
C VAL A 56 -2.01 8.71 7.78
N PRO A 57 -2.86 9.73 7.90
CA PRO A 57 -3.16 10.34 9.19
C PRO A 57 -3.92 9.37 10.08
N ASP A 58 -3.70 9.48 11.39
CA ASP A 58 -4.48 8.72 12.35
C ASP A 58 -5.97 9.04 12.21
N PRO A 59 -6.85 8.04 12.36
CA PRO A 59 -8.28 8.29 12.39
C PRO A 59 -8.62 9.26 13.53
N PRO A 60 -9.57 10.19 13.33
CA PRO A 60 -9.96 11.12 14.38
C PRO A 60 -10.48 10.35 15.60
N ALA A 61 -10.08 10.79 16.78
CA ALA A 61 -10.58 10.24 18.02
C ALA A 61 -12.12 10.34 18.08
N PRO A 62 -12.83 9.34 18.64
CA PRO A 62 -14.28 9.40 18.77
C PRO A 62 -14.67 10.64 19.60
N GLY A 63 -15.38 11.60 18.98
CA GLY A 63 -15.85 12.83 19.63
C GLY A 63 -15.05 14.10 19.33
N GLY A 64 -13.93 14.02 18.59
CA GLY A 64 -13.19 15.20 18.13
C GLY A 64 -13.81 15.75 16.84
N ALA A 65 -14.46 16.93 16.89
CA ALA A 65 -14.82 17.69 15.70
C ALA A 65 -13.55 17.98 14.90
N ALA A 66 -13.57 17.75 13.59
CA ALA A 66 -12.45 18.00 12.69
C ALA A 66 -11.99 19.45 12.81
N SER A 67 -10.90 19.68 13.50
CA SER A 67 -10.19 20.97 13.49
C SER A 67 -9.54 21.11 12.13
N GLY A 68 -10.11 21.91 11.26
CA GLY A 68 -9.54 22.28 9.97
C GLY A 68 -8.17 22.94 10.18
N GLY A 69 -7.10 22.17 10.01
CA GLY A 69 -5.73 22.68 10.01
C GLY A 69 -5.49 23.53 8.76
N ALA A 70 -5.54 24.85 8.93
CA ALA A 70 -5.07 25.80 7.94
C ALA A 70 -3.56 25.63 7.76
N ALA A 71 -3.11 25.46 6.53
CA ALA A 71 -1.71 25.46 6.16
C ALA A 71 -1.09 26.84 6.48
N SER A 72 -0.19 26.87 7.46
CA SER A 72 0.63 28.05 7.74
C SER A 72 1.80 28.10 6.77
N GLY A 73 1.83 29.19 6.02
CA GLY A 73 2.85 29.48 5.01
C GLY A 73 4.24 29.73 5.60
N THR A 74 5.19 29.53 4.75
CA THR A 74 6.60 29.87 4.75
C THR A 74 6.96 31.16 5.47
N ALA A 75 7.94 31.11 6.37
CA ALA A 75 8.73 32.26 6.78
C ALA A 75 10.23 31.94 6.55
N ALA A 76 10.90 32.87 5.88
CA ALA A 76 12.33 32.85 5.55
C ALA A 76 13.21 33.12 6.79
N PRO A 77 14.53 32.77 6.76
CA PRO A 77 15.41 32.85 7.91
C PRO A 77 15.97 34.28 8.11
N GLY A 78 15.79 34.80 9.30
CA GLY A 78 16.47 35.99 9.76
C GLY A 78 17.58 35.66 10.74
N THR A 79 18.79 36.12 10.42
CA THR A 79 20.00 36.14 11.25
C THR A 79 19.86 37.03 12.46
N THR A 80 20.21 36.56 13.67
CA THR A 80 20.67 37.41 14.75
C THR A 80 21.60 36.71 15.73
N THR A 81 22.61 37.44 16.12
CA THR A 81 23.78 37.19 16.95
C THR A 81 23.45 37.04 18.46
N PRO A 82 24.33 36.49 19.31
CA PRO A 82 24.03 36.10 20.68
C PRO A 82 24.28 37.19 21.71
N GLY A 83 23.46 37.21 22.76
CA GLY A 83 23.59 38.07 23.93
C GLY A 83 23.28 37.36 25.25
N ALA A 84 24.12 37.60 26.20
CA ALA A 84 24.44 37.02 27.49
C ALA A 84 23.33 36.85 28.55
N LEU A 85 23.65 35.88 29.45
CA LEU A 85 23.26 35.54 30.81
C LEU A 85 22.71 36.66 31.73
N VAL A 86 21.76 36.36 32.65
CA VAL A 86 21.89 36.31 34.14
C VAL A 86 20.58 35.81 34.80
N PRO A 87 20.61 35.14 35.98
CA PRO A 87 19.50 34.41 36.60
C PRO A 87 18.76 35.20 37.69
N GLY A 88 17.53 34.81 37.98
CA GLY A 88 16.78 35.38 39.12
C GLY A 88 15.60 34.49 39.57
N ALA A 89 15.59 34.19 40.83
CA ALA A 89 14.75 33.24 41.53
C ALA A 89 13.37 33.76 41.99
N ALA A 90 12.56 32.84 42.47
CA ALA A 90 11.52 32.88 43.50
C ALA A 90 10.04 33.00 43.07
N ALA A 91 9.29 31.95 43.48
CA ALA A 91 7.85 31.89 43.73
C ALA A 91 7.52 32.58 45.08
N PRO A 92 6.28 32.50 45.66
CA PRO A 92 4.94 32.05 45.23
C PRO A 92 3.80 33.05 45.57
N GLY A 93 2.56 32.77 45.23
CA GLY A 93 1.41 33.48 45.76
C GLY A 93 0.04 33.02 45.22
N ALA A 94 -0.77 32.51 46.13
CA ALA A 94 -2.10 31.96 45.97
C ALA A 94 -3.25 32.99 46.06
N HIS A 95 -4.48 32.50 45.89
CA HIS A 95 -5.84 33.06 46.19
C HIS A 95 -6.50 33.85 45.01
N ALA A 96 -7.79 33.80 44.80
CA ALA A 96 -8.97 33.07 45.21
C ALA A 96 -10.17 33.61 44.38
N ALA A 97 -11.11 32.75 44.17
CA ALA A 97 -12.56 32.87 43.97
C ALA A 97 -13.23 34.19 43.46
N GLY A 98 -14.22 34.03 42.59
CA GLY A 98 -15.25 35.02 42.31
C GLY A 98 -16.27 34.56 41.28
N ALA A 99 -17.44 34.13 41.78
CA ALA A 99 -18.61 33.75 40.97
C ALA A 99 -19.41 34.99 40.53
N ALA A 100 -20.12 34.92 39.39
CA ALA A 100 -21.52 35.32 39.21
C ALA A 100 -21.96 35.29 37.72
N ALA A 101 -23.06 34.62 37.45
CA ALA A 101 -23.95 34.83 36.29
C ALA A 101 -25.11 35.75 36.75
N PRO A 102 -26.20 36.05 35.95
CA PRO A 102 -26.54 35.80 34.55
C PRO A 102 -27.12 37.06 33.83
N GLY A 103 -27.39 36.99 32.54
CA GLY A 103 -28.14 38.01 31.82
C GLY A 103 -28.65 37.59 30.44
N THR A 104 -29.94 37.32 30.39
CA THR A 104 -30.77 37.07 29.20
C THR A 104 -30.90 38.31 28.30
N HIS A 105 -30.98 38.15 26.98
CA HIS A 105 -31.96 38.75 26.09
C HIS A 105 -31.83 38.28 24.62
N VAL A 106 -32.93 37.86 24.03
CA VAL A 106 -33.28 37.71 22.63
C VAL A 106 -34.42 38.72 22.38
N PRO A 107 -34.84 39.13 21.17
CA PRO A 107 -34.62 38.72 19.80
C PRO A 107 -34.42 39.86 18.77
N GLY A 108 -34.14 39.49 17.51
CA GLY A 108 -34.29 40.46 16.40
C GLY A 108 -34.08 39.77 15.03
N ALA A 109 -35.19 39.57 14.35
CA ALA A 109 -35.26 39.07 12.99
C ALA A 109 -34.78 40.10 11.95
N GLY A 110 -34.16 39.66 10.87
CA GLY A 110 -33.84 40.49 9.73
C GLY A 110 -33.36 39.61 8.56
N ALA A 111 -34.29 39.19 7.72
CA ALA A 111 -34.00 38.56 6.45
C ALA A 111 -33.48 39.60 5.46
N SER A 112 -32.37 39.30 4.79
CA SER A 112 -32.00 39.98 3.54
C SER A 112 -31.38 38.97 2.60
N ALA A 113 -32.10 38.68 1.53
CA ALA A 113 -31.64 37.85 0.41
C ALA A 113 -30.57 38.61 -0.37
N ALA A 114 -29.39 38.02 -0.51
CA ALA A 114 -28.36 38.52 -1.43
C ALA A 114 -28.19 37.46 -2.57
N ALA A 115 -28.34 37.99 -3.78
CA ALA A 115 -28.31 37.27 -5.02
C ALA A 115 -26.92 36.64 -5.30
N THR A 116 -26.95 35.42 -5.81
CA THR A 116 -25.80 34.67 -6.34
C THR A 116 -25.36 35.29 -7.68
N PRO A 117 -24.09 35.66 -7.88
CA PRO A 117 -23.60 36.02 -9.20
C PRO A 117 -23.36 34.75 -10.06
N ALA A 118 -23.76 34.84 -11.35
CA ALA A 118 -23.56 33.83 -12.36
C ALA A 118 -22.07 33.64 -12.70
N PRO A 119 -21.66 32.45 -13.13
CA PRO A 119 -20.28 32.20 -13.56
C PRO A 119 -19.96 32.88 -14.89
N PRO A 120 -18.71 33.31 -15.12
CA PRO A 120 -18.30 33.91 -16.38
C PRO A 120 -18.23 32.88 -17.51
N SER A 121 -18.67 33.29 -18.70
CA SER A 121 -18.67 32.51 -19.94
C SER A 121 -17.25 32.15 -20.39
N ALA A 122 -17.09 30.93 -20.87
CA ALA A 122 -15.85 30.40 -21.44
C ALA A 122 -15.49 31.14 -22.75
N PRO A 123 -14.19 31.33 -23.04
CA PRO A 123 -13.74 31.88 -24.33
C PRO A 123 -13.90 30.87 -25.47
N PRO A 124 -14.09 31.34 -26.72
CA PRO A 124 -14.27 30.46 -27.88
C PRO A 124 -12.98 29.74 -28.27
N ALA A 125 -13.15 28.51 -28.80
CA ALA A 125 -12.06 27.67 -29.29
C ALA A 125 -11.43 28.29 -30.56
N PRO A 126 -10.13 28.13 -30.79
CA PRO A 126 -9.48 28.59 -32.04
C PRO A 126 -9.86 27.70 -33.20
N GLU A 127 -10.22 28.34 -34.32
CA GLU A 127 -10.47 27.72 -35.63
C GLU A 127 -9.21 27.04 -36.18
N ALA A 128 -9.38 25.86 -36.72
CA ALA A 128 -8.35 25.13 -37.43
C ALA A 128 -8.11 25.76 -38.84
N PRO A 129 -6.85 25.88 -39.30
CA PRO A 129 -6.58 26.38 -40.64
C PRO A 129 -6.92 25.35 -41.71
N ALA A 130 -7.60 25.80 -42.74
CA ALA A 130 -7.97 25.04 -43.94
C ALA A 130 -6.72 24.54 -44.69
N ALA A 131 -6.68 23.24 -44.98
CA ALA A 131 -5.66 22.64 -45.82
C ALA A 131 -5.88 23.00 -47.29
N SER A 132 -4.94 23.72 -47.87
CA SER A 132 -4.87 24.01 -49.30
C SER A 132 -4.33 22.77 -50.04
N ALA A 133 -5.13 22.22 -50.93
CA ALA A 133 -4.73 21.14 -51.83
C ALA A 133 -3.86 21.69 -52.96
N ALA A 134 -2.58 21.36 -52.97
CA ALA A 134 -1.68 21.56 -54.12
C ALA A 134 -1.55 20.24 -54.87
N ALA A 135 -2.00 20.24 -56.10
CA ALA A 135 -1.83 19.15 -57.04
C ALA A 135 -0.36 19.02 -57.45
N ALA A 136 0.26 17.87 -57.16
CA ALA A 136 1.58 17.52 -57.66
C ALA A 136 1.47 16.53 -58.83
N ALA A 137 2.06 16.91 -59.95
CA ALA A 137 2.13 16.15 -61.18
C ALA A 137 2.93 14.86 -61.03
N ALA A 138 2.42 13.78 -61.59
CA ALA A 138 3.06 12.46 -61.65
C ALA A 138 4.22 12.43 -62.63
N LEU A 139 5.39 12.01 -62.19
CA LEU A 139 6.51 11.59 -63.03
C LEU A 139 6.47 10.04 -63.21
N PRO A 140 6.88 9.52 -64.36
CA PRO A 140 6.80 8.07 -64.63
C PRO A 140 7.86 7.31 -63.83
N ALA A 141 7.45 6.13 -63.34
CA ALA A 141 8.30 5.22 -62.58
C ALA A 141 9.32 4.49 -63.48
N PRO A 142 10.57 4.30 -63.02
CA PRO A 142 11.53 3.39 -63.67
C PRO A 142 11.18 1.93 -63.42
N ALA A 143 11.47 1.08 -64.41
CA ALA A 143 11.24 -0.36 -64.37
C ALA A 143 11.99 -1.08 -63.25
N PRO A 144 11.47 -2.17 -62.69
CA PRO A 144 12.09 -2.89 -61.59
C PRO A 144 13.33 -3.65 -62.05
N ALA A 145 14.47 -3.37 -61.40
CA ALA A 145 15.66 -4.19 -61.48
C ALA A 145 15.41 -5.47 -60.61
N ALA A 146 15.72 -6.61 -61.18
CA ALA A 146 15.64 -7.92 -60.52
C ALA A 146 16.64 -7.97 -59.34
N SER A 147 16.14 -7.82 -58.10
CA SER A 147 16.93 -8.04 -56.87
C SER A 147 16.95 -9.54 -56.55
N THR A 148 18.10 -10.14 -56.70
CA THR A 148 18.42 -11.44 -56.11
C THR A 148 18.41 -11.30 -54.58
N LEU A 149 17.45 -11.98 -53.93
CA LEU A 149 17.37 -12.04 -52.47
C LEU A 149 18.59 -12.82 -51.92
N PRO A 150 19.33 -12.29 -50.97
CA PRO A 150 20.34 -13.07 -50.23
C PRO A 150 19.64 -14.15 -49.38
N ALA A 151 20.28 -15.31 -49.26
CA ALA A 151 19.80 -16.41 -48.45
C ALA A 151 19.60 -16.01 -46.96
N PRO A 152 18.56 -16.56 -46.29
CA PRO A 152 18.33 -16.25 -44.89
C PRO A 152 19.53 -16.63 -44.02
N LEU A 153 20.01 -15.72 -43.18
CA LEU A 153 21.01 -15.96 -42.15
C LEU A 153 20.44 -16.98 -41.13
N PRO A 154 21.29 -17.88 -40.62
CA PRO A 154 20.87 -18.78 -39.55
C PRO A 154 20.42 -17.94 -38.32
N PRO A 155 19.40 -18.39 -37.56
CA PRO A 155 18.94 -17.68 -36.38
C PRO A 155 20.09 -17.51 -35.39
N ALA A 156 20.28 -16.29 -34.88
CA ALA A 156 21.23 -16.03 -33.82
C ALA A 156 20.89 -16.89 -32.58
N PRO A 157 21.89 -17.42 -31.86
CA PRO A 157 21.61 -18.17 -30.65
C PRO A 157 20.86 -17.25 -29.66
N THR A 158 19.70 -17.75 -29.20
CA THR A 158 18.91 -17.08 -28.15
C THR A 158 19.82 -16.90 -26.94
N PRO A 159 19.98 -15.70 -26.39
CA PRO A 159 20.73 -15.53 -25.16
C PRO A 159 20.02 -16.31 -24.06
N THR A 160 20.65 -17.40 -23.60
CA THR A 160 20.25 -18.09 -22.38
C THR A 160 20.35 -17.06 -21.26
N ALA A 161 19.23 -16.67 -20.67
CA ALA A 161 19.21 -15.82 -19.49
C ALA A 161 20.11 -16.48 -18.43
N ALA A 162 21.13 -15.78 -17.99
CA ALA A 162 21.95 -16.21 -16.88
C ALA A 162 21.01 -16.34 -15.65
N PRO A 163 21.15 -17.39 -14.82
CA PRO A 163 20.40 -17.49 -13.59
C PRO A 163 20.62 -16.22 -12.78
N PRO A 164 19.58 -15.68 -12.11
CA PRO A 164 19.72 -14.49 -11.31
C PRO A 164 20.86 -14.69 -10.31
N SER A 165 21.81 -13.76 -10.28
CA SER A 165 22.90 -13.79 -9.30
C SER A 165 22.27 -13.86 -7.91
N PRO A 166 22.76 -14.74 -7.01
CA PRO A 166 22.30 -14.76 -5.64
C PRO A 166 22.42 -13.36 -5.05
N LEU A 167 21.33 -12.86 -4.50
CA LEU A 167 21.33 -11.56 -3.82
C LEU A 167 22.43 -11.61 -2.74
N PRO A 168 23.25 -10.56 -2.60
CA PRO A 168 24.24 -10.53 -1.53
C PRO A 168 23.52 -10.69 -0.20
N ALA A 169 24.03 -11.61 0.65
CA ALA A 169 23.48 -11.84 1.98
C ALA A 169 23.31 -10.49 2.68
N ARG A 170 22.06 -10.10 2.95
CA ARG A 170 21.77 -8.81 3.55
C ARG A 170 21.83 -8.98 5.05
N VAL A 171 22.97 -8.60 5.60
CA VAL A 171 23.14 -8.51 7.05
C VAL A 171 22.34 -7.32 7.54
N LEU A 172 21.40 -7.56 8.45
CA LEU A 172 20.73 -6.45 9.17
C LEU A 172 21.80 -5.62 9.89
N PRO A 173 21.63 -4.29 9.94
CA PRO A 173 22.57 -3.45 10.70
C PRO A 173 22.69 -3.95 12.12
N THR A 174 23.91 -4.12 12.61
CA THR A 174 24.20 -4.47 13.99
C THR A 174 24.15 -3.21 14.84
N GLY A 175 23.26 -3.17 15.83
CA GLY A 175 23.11 -2.03 16.72
C GLY A 175 22.58 -2.43 18.09
N PRO A 176 22.54 -1.51 19.06
CA PRO A 176 21.92 -1.76 20.36
C PRO A 176 20.45 -2.14 20.23
N ALA A 177 20.01 -3.07 21.08
CA ALA A 177 18.60 -3.44 21.14
C ALA A 177 17.72 -2.21 21.41
N GLY A 178 16.60 -2.09 20.68
CA GLY A 178 15.67 -0.97 20.82
C GLY A 178 16.06 0.31 20.09
N VAL A 179 17.22 0.35 19.43
CA VAL A 179 17.63 1.52 18.64
C VAL A 179 17.31 1.31 17.18
N GLY A 180 16.47 2.19 16.62
CA GLY A 180 16.12 2.18 15.19
C GLY A 180 17.27 2.70 14.34
N GLN A 181 17.57 2.00 13.24
CA GLN A 181 18.63 2.35 12.29
C GLN A 181 18.09 2.38 10.87
N ASP A 182 18.45 3.41 10.11
CA ASP A 182 18.11 3.46 8.69
C ASP A 182 18.95 2.44 7.91
N PHE A 183 18.32 1.74 6.97
CA PHE A 183 18.98 0.75 6.13
C PHE A 183 18.34 0.70 4.74
N ASP A 184 18.83 -0.15 3.84
CA ASP A 184 18.32 -0.22 2.46
C ASP A 184 17.06 -1.08 2.30
N GLY A 185 16.54 -1.62 3.41
CA GLY A 185 15.32 -2.44 3.41
C GLY A 185 15.59 -3.90 3.08
N ILE A 186 14.51 -4.67 3.11
CA ILE A 186 14.47 -6.07 2.65
C ILE A 186 13.37 -6.23 1.62
N PRO A 187 13.49 -7.18 0.66
CA PRO A 187 12.54 -7.32 -0.45
C PRO A 187 11.08 -7.48 -0.01
N VAL A 188 10.83 -8.26 1.04
CA VAL A 188 9.46 -8.57 1.50
C VAL A 188 8.74 -7.43 2.24
N VAL A 189 9.43 -6.32 2.56
CA VAL A 189 8.86 -5.16 3.24
C VAL A 189 8.97 -3.93 2.34
N GLY A 190 7.89 -3.17 2.22
CA GLY A 190 7.83 -2.00 1.34
C GLY A 190 6.83 -0.95 1.77
N ARG A 191 6.59 0.01 0.89
CA ARG A 191 5.54 1.02 1.06
C ARG A 191 4.24 0.58 0.39
N MET A 192 3.14 0.75 1.11
CA MET A 192 1.79 0.70 0.55
C MET A 192 1.34 2.13 0.27
N PHE A 193 1.29 2.49 -0.99
CA PHE A 193 0.80 3.80 -1.43
C PHE A 193 -0.70 3.77 -1.63
N VAL A 194 -1.40 4.81 -1.18
CA VAL A 194 -2.86 4.93 -1.27
C VAL A 194 -3.27 6.35 -1.60
N MET A 195 -4.35 6.50 -2.37
CA MET A 195 -5.07 7.78 -2.46
C MET A 195 -6.23 7.78 -1.49
N LYS A 196 -6.39 8.85 -0.72
CA LYS A 196 -7.57 9.13 0.10
C LYS A 196 -8.05 10.55 -0.25
N GLY A 197 -9.25 10.66 -0.79
CA GLY A 197 -9.69 11.92 -1.39
C GLY A 197 -8.73 12.38 -2.50
N ALA A 198 -8.20 13.58 -2.39
CA ALA A 198 -7.19 14.13 -3.32
C ALA A 198 -5.74 13.89 -2.86
N GLY A 199 -5.53 13.40 -1.63
CA GLY A 199 -4.20 13.24 -1.03
C GLY A 199 -3.53 11.92 -1.40
N ALA A 200 -2.20 11.98 -1.59
CA ALA A 200 -1.34 10.81 -1.76
C ALA A 200 -0.71 10.46 -0.41
N TYR A 201 -0.90 9.23 0.04
CA TYR A 201 -0.46 8.75 1.35
C TYR A 201 0.32 7.45 1.25
N PHE A 202 1.01 7.10 2.32
CA PHE A 202 1.65 5.81 2.44
C PHE A 202 1.61 5.26 3.86
N CYS A 203 1.73 3.94 3.94
CA CYS A 203 2.07 3.16 5.12
C CYS A 203 3.17 2.15 4.76
N THR A 204 3.64 1.42 5.74
CA THR A 204 4.46 0.22 5.56
C THR A 204 3.57 -1.01 5.34
N ALA A 205 4.04 -1.96 4.56
CA ALA A 205 3.40 -3.25 4.38
C ALA A 205 4.44 -4.35 4.13
N SER A 206 4.03 -5.61 4.27
CA SER A 206 4.89 -6.76 3.99
C SER A 206 4.16 -7.87 3.25
N VAL A 207 4.89 -8.62 2.41
CA VAL A 207 4.36 -9.81 1.75
C VAL A 207 4.22 -10.93 2.78
N VAL A 208 3.07 -11.62 2.76
CA VAL A 208 2.83 -12.83 3.53
C VAL A 208 2.50 -13.97 2.59
N SER A 209 3.11 -15.14 2.84
CA SER A 209 2.92 -16.33 2.01
C SER A 209 1.45 -16.72 1.95
N SER A 210 0.99 -17.01 0.73
CA SER A 210 -0.38 -17.39 0.48
C SER A 210 -0.48 -18.32 -0.74
N PRO A 211 -1.54 -19.13 -0.85
CA PRO A 211 -1.73 -19.99 -2.01
C PRO A 211 -1.76 -19.25 -3.35
N GLY A 212 -2.25 -18.00 -3.34
CA GLY A 212 -2.29 -17.12 -4.53
C GLY A 212 -1.02 -16.30 -4.74
N ARG A 213 0.02 -16.45 -3.88
CA ARG A 213 1.33 -15.77 -3.96
C ARG A 213 1.27 -14.24 -4.10
N ASN A 214 0.16 -13.65 -3.67
CA ASN A 214 -0.19 -12.26 -3.94
C ASN A 214 -0.76 -11.51 -2.74
N MET A 215 -0.46 -11.97 -1.52
CA MET A 215 -1.02 -11.39 -0.30
C MET A 215 -0.06 -10.41 0.37
N VAL A 216 -0.56 -9.22 0.67
CA VAL A 216 0.17 -8.17 1.40
C VAL A 216 -0.56 -7.84 2.69
N LEU A 217 0.19 -7.72 3.79
CA LEU A 217 -0.26 -7.41 5.14
C LEU A 217 0.12 -5.97 5.50
N SER A 218 -0.81 -5.24 6.11
CA SER A 218 -0.61 -3.89 6.67
C SER A 218 -1.57 -3.65 7.84
N ALA A 219 -1.63 -2.42 8.35
CA ALA A 219 -2.63 -2.03 9.34
C ALA A 219 -3.98 -1.66 8.69
N ALA A 220 -5.08 -1.85 9.42
CA ALA A 220 -6.42 -1.55 8.90
C ALA A 220 -6.63 -0.05 8.71
N HIS A 221 -6.16 0.80 9.64
CA HIS A 221 -6.30 2.27 9.51
C HIS A 221 -5.63 2.80 8.23
N CYS A 222 -4.59 2.14 7.73
CA CYS A 222 -3.91 2.48 6.47
C CYS A 222 -4.84 2.36 5.26
N LEU A 223 -5.65 1.31 5.21
CA LEU A 223 -6.46 0.92 4.05
C LEU A 223 -7.97 1.16 4.24
N LEU A 224 -8.37 1.65 5.42
CA LEU A 224 -9.76 1.98 5.73
C LEU A 224 -10.16 3.27 5.00
N GLY A 225 -11.42 3.33 4.55
CA GLY A 225 -12.06 4.50 3.95
C GLY A 225 -12.76 4.15 2.64
N SER A 226 -13.92 4.75 2.42
CA SER A 226 -14.70 4.56 1.18
C SER A 226 -14.04 5.24 -0.02
N ASP A 227 -13.21 6.25 0.22
CA ASP A 227 -12.45 7.00 -0.75
C ASP A 227 -11.03 6.46 -0.99
N THR A 228 -10.65 5.35 -0.32
CA THR A 228 -9.35 4.71 -0.50
C THR A 228 -9.28 4.01 -1.85
N ARG A 229 -8.38 4.48 -2.72
CA ARG A 229 -8.24 4.03 -4.11
C ARG A 229 -6.79 4.10 -4.59
N GLN A 230 -6.57 3.61 -5.82
CA GLN A 230 -5.25 3.55 -6.47
C GLN A 230 -4.15 3.00 -5.56
N ILE A 231 -4.49 1.93 -4.85
CA ILE A 231 -3.57 1.31 -3.89
C ILE A 231 -2.53 0.50 -4.66
N ALA A 232 -1.25 0.67 -4.31
CA ALA A 232 -0.16 -0.11 -4.86
C ALA A 232 0.90 -0.39 -3.80
N PHE A 233 1.43 -1.60 -3.81
CA PHE A 233 2.55 -2.02 -2.97
C PHE A 233 3.86 -1.92 -3.76
N VAL A 234 4.89 -1.37 -3.13
CA VAL A 234 6.23 -1.25 -3.70
C VAL A 234 7.23 -1.88 -2.74
N PRO A 235 7.70 -3.09 -3.04
CA PRO A 235 8.70 -3.80 -2.25
C PRO A 235 9.99 -3.01 -2.13
N GLN A 236 10.62 -3.04 -0.96
CA GLN A 236 11.91 -2.42 -0.65
C GLN A 236 12.08 -0.97 -1.16
N TYR A 237 10.99 -0.20 -1.12
CA TYR A 237 11.01 1.19 -1.55
C TYR A 237 12.09 2.00 -0.81
N THR A 238 12.88 2.74 -1.57
CA THR A 238 13.67 3.86 -1.05
C THR A 238 13.46 5.07 -1.97
N ARG A 239 13.76 6.29 -1.48
CA ARG A 239 13.67 7.47 -2.35
C ARG A 239 14.68 7.43 -3.49
N ALA A 240 15.84 6.82 -3.26
CA ALA A 240 16.90 6.68 -4.27
C ALA A 240 16.59 5.58 -5.30
N ASN A 241 15.93 4.49 -4.86
CA ASN A 241 15.49 3.41 -5.73
C ASN A 241 14.00 3.15 -5.48
N PRO A 242 13.12 3.87 -6.19
CA PRO A 242 11.70 3.90 -5.88
C PRO A 242 10.90 2.67 -6.34
N ARG A 243 11.48 1.74 -7.10
CA ARG A 243 10.83 0.50 -7.55
C ARG A 243 11.83 -0.61 -7.83
N PRO A 244 12.61 -1.05 -6.83
CA PRO A 244 13.67 -2.05 -7.05
C PRO A 244 13.16 -3.40 -7.52
N TYR A 245 11.91 -3.76 -7.18
CA TYR A 245 11.23 -4.99 -7.52
C TYR A 245 9.87 -4.74 -8.18
N GLY A 246 9.73 -3.65 -8.93
CA GLY A 246 8.47 -3.31 -9.57
C GLY A 246 7.43 -2.69 -8.63
N MET A 247 6.18 -2.75 -9.06
CA MET A 247 5.02 -2.22 -8.35
C MET A 247 3.83 -3.14 -8.54
N PHE A 248 3.16 -3.47 -7.45
CA PHE A 248 2.05 -4.43 -7.41
C PHE A 248 0.75 -3.71 -7.05
N PRO A 249 -0.17 -3.51 -8.01
CA PRO A 249 -1.45 -2.84 -7.78
C PRO A 249 -2.37 -3.72 -6.94
N VAL A 250 -3.09 -3.15 -5.98
CA VAL A 250 -4.14 -3.90 -5.30
C VAL A 250 -5.28 -4.20 -6.27
N LEU A 251 -5.64 -5.47 -6.38
CA LEU A 251 -6.70 -5.96 -7.25
C LEU A 251 -8.05 -5.32 -6.90
N ARG A 252 -8.95 -5.30 -7.88
CA ARG A 252 -10.35 -4.87 -7.69
C ARG A 252 -11.30 -6.03 -7.93
N ASP A 253 -12.44 -6.02 -7.23
CA ASP A 253 -13.54 -6.92 -7.52
C ASP A 253 -14.35 -6.44 -8.74
N ALA A 254 -15.35 -7.23 -9.14
CA ALA A 254 -16.23 -6.89 -10.28
C ALA A 254 -17.00 -5.57 -10.08
N ALA A 255 -17.19 -5.12 -8.83
CA ALA A 255 -17.80 -3.83 -8.52
C ALA A 255 -16.79 -2.67 -8.46
N GLY A 256 -15.53 -2.90 -8.87
CA GLY A 256 -14.47 -1.89 -8.87
C GLY A 256 -13.87 -1.58 -7.50
N ARG A 257 -14.26 -2.30 -6.44
CA ARG A 257 -13.78 -2.09 -5.08
C ARG A 257 -12.45 -2.79 -4.87
N SER A 258 -11.51 -2.14 -4.20
CA SER A 258 -10.22 -2.74 -3.86
C SER A 258 -10.39 -4.04 -3.06
N LYS A 259 -9.65 -5.08 -3.42
CA LYS A 259 -9.60 -6.35 -2.68
C LYS A 259 -8.76 -6.18 -1.42
N VAL A 260 -9.38 -5.57 -0.42
CA VAL A 260 -8.83 -5.30 0.91
C VAL A 260 -9.77 -5.90 1.95
N TRP A 261 -9.20 -6.68 2.86
CA TRP A 261 -9.90 -7.32 3.98
C TRP A 261 -9.52 -6.65 5.29
N ILE A 262 -10.53 -6.08 5.93
CA ILE A 262 -10.48 -5.45 7.25
C ILE A 262 -11.69 -5.99 8.01
N ALA A 263 -11.52 -6.37 9.28
CA ALA A 263 -12.60 -6.86 10.12
C ALA A 263 -13.78 -5.88 10.14
N SER A 264 -15.02 -6.38 10.00
CA SER A 264 -16.22 -5.54 9.98
C SER A 264 -16.35 -4.72 11.25
N ARG A 265 -16.04 -5.28 12.41
CA ARG A 265 -16.02 -4.57 13.69
C ARG A 265 -15.07 -3.35 13.68
N TYR A 266 -13.90 -3.46 13.04
CA TYR A 266 -12.99 -2.32 12.91
C TYR A 266 -13.63 -1.19 12.10
N ARG A 267 -14.42 -1.52 11.08
CA ARG A 267 -15.14 -0.55 10.25
C ARG A 267 -16.31 0.12 10.98
N THR A 268 -16.99 -0.61 11.85
CA THR A 268 -18.23 -0.16 12.53
C THR A 268 -17.97 0.48 13.88
N GLU A 269 -17.01 -0.05 14.67
CA GLU A 269 -16.70 0.43 16.01
C GLU A 269 -15.60 1.50 16.02
N GLY A 270 -14.83 1.59 14.93
CA GLY A 270 -13.73 2.55 14.76
C GLY A 270 -12.40 2.09 15.38
N ALA A 271 -11.35 2.84 15.04
CA ALA A 271 -9.98 2.47 15.34
C ALA A 271 -9.69 2.30 16.84
N ALA A 272 -10.27 3.14 17.69
CA ALA A 272 -10.04 3.05 19.12
C ALA A 272 -10.71 1.82 19.76
N LYS A 273 -12.03 1.67 19.59
CA LYS A 273 -12.78 0.56 20.21
C LYS A 273 -12.39 -0.80 19.66
N ALA A 274 -12.07 -0.89 18.38
CA ALA A 274 -11.66 -2.13 17.72
C ALA A 274 -10.15 -2.20 17.47
N ALA A 275 -9.34 -1.50 18.25
CA ALA A 275 -7.87 -1.44 18.10
C ALA A 275 -7.21 -2.82 18.02
N THR A 276 -7.76 -3.84 18.67
CA THR A 276 -7.31 -5.23 18.60
C THR A 276 -7.49 -5.88 17.22
N LEU A 277 -8.16 -5.21 16.28
CA LEU A 277 -8.44 -5.65 14.92
C LEU A 277 -7.79 -4.74 13.86
N ASP A 278 -6.83 -3.91 14.25
CA ASP A 278 -6.12 -3.01 13.33
C ASP A 278 -5.14 -3.77 12.43
N VAL A 279 -5.69 -4.66 11.63
CA VAL A 279 -4.98 -5.51 10.67
C VAL A 279 -5.72 -5.52 9.35
N ALA A 280 -5.00 -5.42 8.25
CA ALA A 280 -5.56 -5.53 6.91
C ALA A 280 -4.74 -6.46 6.03
N PHE A 281 -5.43 -7.22 5.18
CA PHE A 281 -4.84 -7.96 4.07
C PHE A 281 -5.29 -7.36 2.76
N ALA A 282 -4.41 -7.33 1.77
CA ALA A 282 -4.71 -6.89 0.42
C ALA A 282 -4.21 -7.92 -0.60
N GLN A 283 -5.04 -8.28 -1.58
CA GLN A 283 -4.57 -9.02 -2.75
C GLN A 283 -4.04 -8.05 -3.79
N VAL A 284 -2.81 -8.27 -4.22
CA VAL A 284 -2.18 -7.50 -5.29
C VAL A 284 -2.22 -8.27 -6.60
N GLY A 285 -2.20 -7.57 -7.72
CA GLY A 285 -1.99 -8.15 -9.04
C GLY A 285 -0.50 -8.31 -9.33
N PRO A 286 -0.17 -9.01 -10.42
CA PRO A 286 1.21 -9.16 -10.86
C PRO A 286 1.83 -7.80 -11.21
N ASP A 287 3.15 -7.78 -11.31
CA ASP A 287 3.91 -6.63 -11.79
C ASP A 287 3.78 -6.44 -13.33
N THR A 288 4.64 -5.60 -13.92
CA THR A 288 4.64 -5.33 -15.37
C THR A 288 5.12 -6.51 -16.21
N ASP A 289 5.86 -7.43 -15.61
CA ASP A 289 6.41 -8.62 -16.27
C ASP A 289 5.48 -9.84 -16.10
N GLY A 290 4.42 -9.70 -15.31
CA GLY A 290 3.41 -10.72 -15.07
C GLY A 290 3.73 -11.62 -13.86
N GLU A 291 4.72 -11.25 -13.05
CA GLU A 291 5.17 -12.03 -11.90
C GLU A 291 4.39 -11.69 -10.63
N ASP A 292 4.01 -12.70 -9.85
CA ASP A 292 3.37 -12.51 -8.56
C ASP A 292 4.36 -12.02 -7.50
N VAL A 293 3.90 -11.18 -6.57
CA VAL A 293 4.77 -10.50 -5.61
C VAL A 293 5.62 -11.45 -4.76
N GLU A 294 5.06 -12.60 -4.36
CA GLU A 294 5.78 -13.61 -3.56
C GLU A 294 6.83 -14.35 -4.38
N ASP A 295 6.63 -14.49 -5.71
CA ASP A 295 7.64 -15.06 -6.61
C ASP A 295 8.83 -14.13 -6.77
N VAL A 296 8.59 -12.82 -6.79
CA VAL A 296 9.63 -11.81 -6.97
C VAL A 296 10.44 -11.54 -5.71
N VAL A 297 9.78 -11.49 -4.53
CA VAL A 297 10.44 -11.02 -3.29
C VAL A 297 10.40 -12.00 -2.13
N GLY A 298 9.74 -13.14 -2.30
CA GLY A 298 9.46 -14.06 -1.21
C GLY A 298 8.29 -13.60 -0.33
N GLY A 299 7.99 -14.37 0.72
CA GLY A 299 6.89 -14.09 1.64
C GLY A 299 7.22 -14.48 3.06
N ASN A 300 6.78 -13.68 4.03
CA ASN A 300 6.83 -14.03 5.44
C ASN A 300 5.73 -15.04 5.78
N ARG A 301 5.99 -15.95 6.70
CA ARG A 301 4.96 -16.82 7.23
C ARG A 301 4.08 -16.09 8.23
N LEU A 302 2.78 -16.01 8.00
CA LEU A 302 1.83 -15.47 8.98
C LEU A 302 1.67 -16.45 10.14
N VAL A 303 1.92 -16.00 11.37
CA VAL A 303 1.75 -16.80 12.59
C VAL A 303 0.66 -16.19 13.47
N THR A 304 -0.35 -17.01 13.78
CA THR A 304 -1.47 -16.62 14.65
C THR A 304 -1.53 -17.50 15.87
N GLY A 305 -2.00 -16.96 17.01
CA GLY A 305 -2.07 -17.68 18.28
C GLY A 305 -0.72 -17.82 19.01
N ALA A 306 0.28 -17.02 18.62
CA ALA A 306 1.58 -16.97 19.30
C ALA A 306 1.46 -16.26 20.65
N THR A 307 2.54 -16.28 21.45
CA THR A 307 2.61 -15.52 22.71
C THR A 307 2.75 -14.01 22.43
N PHE A 308 2.47 -13.18 23.44
CA PHE A 308 2.79 -11.74 23.39
C PHE A 308 4.29 -11.45 23.57
N ASN A 309 5.01 -12.35 24.22
CA ASN A 309 6.41 -12.16 24.59
C ASN A 309 7.31 -12.91 23.61
N HIS A 310 8.05 -12.20 22.80
CA HIS A 310 9.05 -12.72 21.88
C HIS A 310 10.42 -12.15 22.28
N PRO A 311 11.45 -12.97 22.49
CA PRO A 311 12.76 -12.50 22.95
C PRO A 311 13.52 -11.69 21.89
N LYS A 312 13.23 -11.92 20.61
CA LYS A 312 13.85 -11.23 19.47
C LYS A 312 12.81 -11.01 18.37
N VAL A 313 12.55 -9.76 18.06
CA VAL A 313 11.70 -9.30 16.96
C VAL A 313 12.50 -8.31 16.12
N VAL A 314 12.51 -8.51 14.83
CA VAL A 314 12.96 -7.54 13.82
C VAL A 314 11.75 -6.70 13.44
N LEU A 315 11.77 -5.43 13.79
CA LEU A 315 10.75 -4.45 13.43
C LEU A 315 11.25 -3.63 12.25
N ILE A 316 10.47 -3.57 11.16
CA ILE A 316 10.81 -2.79 9.98
C ILE A 316 9.67 -1.85 9.66
N GLY A 317 9.98 -0.57 9.38
CA GLY A 317 9.01 0.43 8.99
C GLY A 317 9.60 1.49 8.08
N HIS A 318 8.76 2.24 7.39
CA HIS A 318 9.12 3.38 6.56
C HIS A 318 8.75 4.69 7.26
N PRO A 319 9.65 5.29 8.07
CA PRO A 319 9.34 6.52 8.79
C PRO A 319 9.27 7.71 7.83
N ALA A 320 8.36 8.66 8.08
CA ALA A 320 8.40 9.96 7.42
C ALA A 320 9.21 10.95 8.26
N PRO A 321 10.01 11.83 7.64
CA PRO A 321 10.24 12.00 6.21
C PRO A 321 11.43 11.22 5.65
N ALA A 322 11.90 10.17 6.34
CA ALA A 322 13.13 9.45 5.99
C ALA A 322 13.10 8.90 4.54
N PRO A 323 14.23 8.97 3.83
CA PRO A 323 14.33 8.47 2.46
C PRO A 323 14.44 6.94 2.37
N ARG A 324 14.73 6.27 3.48
CA ARG A 324 14.94 4.82 3.59
C ARG A 324 14.10 4.22 4.71
N PRO A 325 13.85 2.91 4.70
CA PRO A 325 13.24 2.22 5.82
C PRO A 325 14.17 2.18 7.03
N ARG A 326 13.57 1.88 8.19
CA ARG A 326 14.25 1.72 9.47
C ARG A 326 14.05 0.32 9.99
N VAL A 327 15.09 -0.24 10.59
CA VAL A 327 15.06 -1.53 11.29
C VAL A 327 15.45 -1.35 12.74
N CYS A 328 14.81 -2.12 13.60
CA CYS A 328 15.14 -2.22 15.03
C CYS A 328 14.98 -3.68 15.45
N VAL A 329 15.86 -4.13 16.34
CA VAL A 329 15.74 -5.45 16.94
C VAL A 329 15.55 -5.29 18.44
N ASN A 330 14.43 -5.82 18.95
CA ASN A 330 14.16 -5.83 20.40
C ASN A 330 13.19 -6.98 20.75
N LYS A 331 12.90 -7.14 22.04
CA LYS A 331 11.87 -8.06 22.56
C LYS A 331 10.50 -7.40 22.54
N THR A 332 9.45 -8.23 22.46
CA THR A 332 8.09 -7.77 22.74
C THR A 332 7.63 -8.15 24.13
N THR A 333 6.68 -7.39 24.67
CA THR A 333 5.99 -7.63 25.93
C THR A 333 4.49 -7.48 25.74
N LYS A 334 3.69 -8.06 26.64
CA LYS A 334 2.24 -7.83 26.66
C LYS A 334 1.96 -6.46 27.26
N PHE A 335 1.20 -5.65 26.55
CA PHE A 335 0.56 -4.43 27.04
C PHE A 335 -0.95 -4.66 27.10
N THR A 336 -1.60 -4.28 28.21
CA THR A 336 -3.05 -4.28 28.33
C THR A 336 -3.49 -2.86 28.61
N SER A 337 -4.32 -2.32 27.71
CA SER A 337 -4.85 -0.97 27.83
C SER A 337 -5.78 -0.87 29.04
N THR A 338 -5.66 0.20 29.80
CA THR A 338 -6.57 0.60 30.87
C THR A 338 -7.60 1.63 30.39
N ASP A 339 -7.47 2.11 29.16
CA ASP A 339 -8.43 3.02 28.54
C ASP A 339 -9.69 2.26 28.11
N PRO A 340 -10.88 2.56 28.69
CA PRO A 340 -12.14 1.94 28.27
C PRO A 340 -12.55 2.32 26.83
N GLY A 341 -12.01 3.40 26.29
CA GLY A 341 -12.23 3.84 24.90
C GLY A 341 -11.42 3.03 23.88
N SER A 342 -10.32 2.38 24.33
CA SER A 342 -9.45 1.55 23.50
C SER A 342 -9.03 0.28 24.24
N PRO A 343 -9.99 -0.62 24.54
CA PRO A 343 -9.74 -1.80 25.33
C PRO A 343 -8.95 -2.87 24.58
N GLY A 344 -8.20 -3.69 25.32
CA GLY A 344 -7.57 -4.88 24.74
C GLY A 344 -6.14 -5.11 25.21
N SER A 345 -5.56 -6.19 24.68
CA SER A 345 -4.15 -6.53 24.92
C SER A 345 -3.40 -6.57 23.59
N PHE A 346 -2.20 -6.03 23.60
CA PHE A 346 -1.37 -5.78 22.42
C PHE A 346 0.06 -6.28 22.62
N LEU A 347 0.76 -6.58 21.54
CA LEU A 347 2.20 -6.67 21.59
C LEU A 347 2.76 -5.25 21.71
N ARG A 348 3.74 -5.05 22.58
CA ARG A 348 4.49 -3.81 22.73
C ARG A 348 5.96 -4.06 22.45
N ILE A 349 6.59 -3.18 21.68
CA ILE A 349 8.02 -3.16 21.43
C ILE A 349 8.56 -1.74 21.59
N ASP A 350 9.65 -1.61 22.34
CA ASP A 350 10.34 -0.32 22.50
C ASP A 350 11.45 -0.25 21.45
N CYS A 351 11.22 0.58 20.39
CA CYS A 351 12.11 0.80 19.27
C CYS A 351 12.08 2.27 18.88
N THR A 352 13.22 2.95 18.89
CA THR A 352 13.29 4.39 18.64
C THR A 352 13.10 4.74 17.16
N GLY A 353 12.41 5.86 16.92
CA GLY A 353 12.32 6.49 15.60
C GLY A 353 11.34 5.86 14.63
N TYR A 354 10.16 5.45 15.11
CA TYR A 354 9.05 4.93 14.32
C TYR A 354 7.84 5.89 14.29
N PRO A 355 7.98 7.09 13.69
CA PRO A 355 6.87 8.03 13.53
C PRO A 355 5.90 7.57 12.44
N GLY A 356 4.91 8.42 12.11
CA GLY A 356 3.96 8.20 11.02
C GLY A 356 4.60 7.68 9.73
N GLY A 357 3.90 6.80 9.03
CA GLY A 357 4.37 6.05 7.86
C GLY A 357 4.89 4.65 8.19
N THR A 358 5.33 4.39 9.43
CA THR A 358 5.76 3.04 9.87
C THR A 358 4.58 2.10 10.14
N SER A 359 3.37 2.63 10.27
CA SER A 359 2.12 1.87 10.41
C SER A 359 2.03 0.73 9.39
N GLY A 360 1.64 -0.46 9.84
CA GLY A 360 1.64 -1.68 9.03
C GLY A 360 3.00 -2.38 8.92
N GLY A 361 4.06 -1.81 9.49
CA GLY A 361 5.39 -2.43 9.54
C GLY A 361 5.38 -3.73 10.35
N PRO A 362 5.95 -4.83 9.81
CA PRO A 362 5.85 -6.16 10.39
C PRO A 362 6.73 -6.32 11.64
N PHE A 363 6.21 -7.08 12.61
CA PHE A 363 6.96 -7.67 13.73
C PHE A 363 7.40 -9.07 13.30
N ILE A 364 8.68 -9.25 12.96
CA ILE A 364 9.20 -10.49 12.40
C ILE A 364 10.02 -11.23 13.47
N THR A 365 9.62 -12.46 13.76
CA THR A 365 10.39 -13.40 14.58
C THR A 365 11.06 -14.44 13.68
N ARG A 366 12.05 -15.16 14.21
CA ARG A 366 12.78 -16.20 13.45
C ARG A 366 13.23 -15.71 12.08
N PHE A 367 13.72 -14.47 12.04
CA PHE A 367 14.20 -13.86 10.82
C PHE A 367 15.42 -14.62 10.30
N ASP A 368 15.35 -15.02 9.05
CA ASP A 368 16.40 -15.68 8.29
C ASP A 368 17.06 -14.62 7.38
N GLU A 369 18.35 -14.39 7.55
CA GLU A 369 19.10 -13.38 6.79
C GLU A 369 19.34 -13.80 5.34
N ASP A 370 19.40 -15.11 5.05
CA ASP A 370 19.65 -15.62 3.70
C ASP A 370 18.44 -15.44 2.79
N THR A 371 17.23 -15.66 3.33
CA THR A 371 15.97 -15.47 2.59
C THR A 371 15.37 -14.08 2.79
N ALA A 372 15.85 -13.32 3.76
CA ALA A 372 15.30 -12.04 4.19
C ALA A 372 13.80 -12.13 4.58
N THR A 373 13.38 -13.28 5.12
CA THR A 373 12.01 -13.57 5.55
C THR A 373 11.96 -14.11 6.99
N GLY A 374 10.76 -14.31 7.53
CA GLY A 374 10.57 -14.90 8.85
C GLY A 374 9.10 -15.11 9.18
N ASP A 375 8.81 -15.16 10.48
CA ASP A 375 7.45 -15.30 10.99
C ASP A 375 6.90 -13.93 11.39
N VAL A 376 5.85 -13.47 10.72
CA VAL A 376 5.14 -12.25 11.12
C VAL A 376 4.12 -12.59 12.21
N VAL A 377 4.27 -11.96 13.38
CA VAL A 377 3.43 -12.13 14.58
C VAL A 377 2.63 -10.86 14.91
N GLY A 378 2.84 -9.76 14.20
CA GLY A 378 2.19 -8.47 14.40
C GLY A 378 2.53 -7.47 13.32
N VAL A 379 1.86 -6.32 13.35
CA VAL A 379 2.15 -5.13 12.54
C VAL A 379 2.02 -3.88 13.39
N ILE A 380 2.78 -2.82 13.10
CA ILE A 380 2.60 -1.52 13.76
C ILE A 380 1.16 -1.05 13.51
N GLY A 381 0.37 -0.96 14.56
CA GLY A 381 -1.04 -0.66 14.58
C GLY A 381 -1.65 -1.02 15.92
N GLY A 382 -2.98 -1.06 16.00
CA GLY A 382 -3.67 -1.41 17.25
C GLY A 382 -3.82 -0.24 18.21
N TRP A 383 -3.37 -0.35 19.46
CA TRP A 383 -3.54 0.70 20.45
C TRP A 383 -2.94 2.02 19.96
N GLU A 384 -3.77 3.06 19.98
CA GLU A 384 -3.44 4.40 19.44
C GLU A 384 -2.77 4.32 18.05
N THR A 385 -3.35 3.47 17.16
CA THR A 385 -2.90 3.25 15.76
C THR A 385 -1.43 2.88 15.59
N GLY A 386 -0.83 2.34 16.66
CA GLY A 386 0.57 1.90 16.67
C GLY A 386 1.40 2.50 17.80
N GLY A 387 0.84 3.46 18.53
CA GLY A 387 1.43 4.05 19.74
C GLY A 387 1.52 5.57 19.70
N PRO A 388 1.52 6.22 20.88
CA PRO A 388 1.47 7.68 20.99
C PRO A 388 2.84 8.35 20.74
N THR A 389 3.91 7.58 20.66
CA THR A 389 5.29 8.09 20.48
C THR A 389 6.03 7.35 19.41
N ALA A 390 7.07 7.96 18.86
CA ALA A 390 7.94 7.33 17.86
C ALA A 390 8.87 6.25 18.46
N ASP A 391 8.91 6.07 19.78
CA ASP A 391 9.89 5.21 20.43
C ASP A 391 9.29 3.92 21.03
N THR A 392 7.97 3.79 20.96
CA THR A 392 7.26 2.57 21.37
C THR A 392 6.18 2.27 20.33
N SER A 393 6.20 1.05 19.81
CA SER A 393 5.20 0.58 18.85
C SER A 393 4.35 -0.55 19.43
N TYR A 394 3.10 -0.61 19.00
CA TYR A 394 2.13 -1.62 19.40
C TYR A 394 1.63 -2.38 18.18
N SER A 395 1.14 -3.60 18.42
CA SER A 395 0.46 -4.43 17.43
C SER A 395 -0.78 -5.07 18.03
N ALA A 396 -1.85 -5.12 17.24
CA ALA A 396 -2.94 -6.05 17.50
C ALA A 396 -2.39 -7.47 17.66
N TYR A 397 -2.97 -8.24 18.59
CA TYR A 397 -2.61 -9.65 18.75
C TYR A 397 -3.18 -10.48 17.60
N PHE A 398 -2.33 -11.25 16.93
CA PHE A 398 -2.75 -12.13 15.85
C PHE A 398 -3.43 -13.39 16.40
N GLY A 399 -4.68 -13.25 16.81
CA GLY A 399 -5.52 -14.32 17.32
C GLY A 399 -6.39 -15.01 16.27
N ALA A 400 -7.49 -15.60 16.74
CA ALA A 400 -8.45 -16.32 15.89
C ALA A 400 -9.13 -15.39 14.87
N GLU A 401 -9.41 -14.13 15.22
CA GLU A 401 -10.05 -13.15 14.33
C GLU A 401 -9.14 -12.78 13.16
N VAL A 402 -7.84 -12.55 13.40
CA VAL A 402 -6.85 -12.30 12.35
C VAL A 402 -6.67 -13.53 11.46
N ARG A 403 -6.67 -14.74 12.05
CA ARG A 403 -6.64 -15.99 11.26
C ARG A 403 -7.86 -16.10 10.34
N LYS A 404 -9.06 -15.85 10.85
CA LYS A 404 -10.30 -15.85 10.06
C LYS A 404 -10.25 -14.80 8.95
N LEU A 405 -9.75 -13.61 9.26
CA LEU A 405 -9.60 -12.53 8.28
C LEU A 405 -8.64 -12.93 7.14
N TYR A 406 -7.49 -13.53 7.47
CA TYR A 406 -6.54 -14.06 6.48
C TYR A 406 -7.18 -15.14 5.61
N GLN A 407 -7.88 -16.11 6.22
CA GLN A 407 -8.58 -17.17 5.49
C GLN A 407 -9.62 -16.59 4.53
N SER A 408 -10.38 -15.59 4.95
CA SER A 408 -11.34 -14.88 4.08
C SER A 408 -10.64 -14.16 2.93
N ALA A 409 -9.48 -13.56 3.18
CA ALA A 409 -8.68 -12.91 2.15
C ALA A 409 -8.15 -13.93 1.12
N VAL A 410 -7.62 -15.06 1.57
CA VAL A 410 -7.16 -16.16 0.70
C VAL A 410 -8.31 -16.71 -0.15
N ALA A 411 -9.47 -16.92 0.45
CA ALA A 411 -10.66 -17.42 -0.26
C ALA A 411 -11.29 -16.37 -1.19
N GLY A 412 -10.86 -15.12 -1.13
CA GLY A 412 -11.46 -14.01 -1.90
C GLY A 412 -12.87 -13.62 -1.44
N VAL A 413 -13.33 -14.14 -0.29
CA VAL A 413 -14.65 -13.89 0.30
C VAL A 413 -14.55 -12.68 1.22
N ARG A 414 -15.44 -11.71 1.10
CA ARG A 414 -15.46 -10.56 2.02
C ARG A 414 -15.72 -11.00 3.45
N ALA A 415 -14.97 -10.43 4.38
CA ALA A 415 -15.27 -10.57 5.80
C ALA A 415 -16.60 -9.85 6.10
N GLU A 416 -17.60 -10.60 6.55
CA GLU A 416 -18.87 -10.09 7.04
C GLU A 416 -18.71 -9.46 8.43
#